data_3b3dcac1d73a8aceb7c899e37dcb6295
#
_entry.id   3b3dcac1d73a8aceb7c899e37dcb6295
#
_cell.length_a   1.000
_cell.length_b   1.000
_cell.length_c   1.000
_cell.angle_alpha   90.00
_cell.angle_beta   90.00
_cell.angle_gamma   90.00
#
_symmetry.space_group_name_H-M   'P 1'
#
loop_
_entity.id
_entity.type
_entity.pdbx_description
1 polymer ?
#
loop_
_entity_poly.entity_id
_entity_poly.type
_entity_poly.pdbx_seq_one_letter_code
_entity_poly.pdbx_strand_id
1 'polypeptide(L)'
;HYPVLPQVPAGGFTATVLAGTALGQTAPTQVYSPLVGIDLTSRGPARASVPLDAGFEHGLMVLRGQALVEGEPLPQDELLYFAPGRTALDIRTNGEAQLLLLGGAPFGEDVIVWWNFVARTQAEMADALADWNAAPNAGGRFGTVRAGSPAAPLGAPGLEGVRLQAGR
;
A
#
# COMPACT_ATOMS: atom_id res chain seq x y z
N HIS A 1 3.35 -0.75 -15.76
CA HIS A 1 3.01 -2.18 -15.72
C HIS A 1 4.27 -3.01 -15.56
N TYR A 2 4.30 -3.90 -14.57
CA TYR A 2 5.40 -4.82 -14.30
C TYR A 2 4.89 -6.25 -14.54
N PRO A 3 5.20 -6.88 -15.68
CA PRO A 3 4.63 -8.17 -16.07
C PRO A 3 5.14 -9.35 -15.20
N VAL A 4 6.29 -9.17 -14.56
CA VAL A 4 6.91 -10.19 -13.70
C VAL A 4 7.29 -9.56 -12.37
N LEU A 5 6.77 -10.12 -11.28
CA LEU A 5 7.14 -9.77 -9.92
C LEU A 5 7.81 -10.98 -9.26
N PRO A 6 8.79 -10.77 -8.38
CA PRO A 6 9.45 -11.84 -7.66
C PRO A 6 8.48 -12.64 -6.80
N GLN A 7 8.56 -13.96 -6.87
CA GLN A 7 7.78 -14.88 -6.05
C GLN A 7 8.70 -15.78 -5.22
N VAL A 8 8.37 -15.94 -3.96
CA VAL A 8 9.13 -16.73 -2.99
C VAL A 8 8.18 -17.69 -2.27
N PRO A 9 8.48 -18.99 -2.20
CA PRO A 9 7.72 -19.89 -1.33
C PRO A 9 7.98 -19.56 0.15
N ALA A 10 6.92 -19.47 0.93
CA ALA A 10 6.97 -19.13 2.34
C ALA A 10 5.95 -19.95 3.14
N GLY A 11 6.36 -21.09 3.68
CA GLY A 11 5.56 -21.88 4.61
C GLY A 11 4.19 -22.33 4.08
N GLY A 12 4.10 -22.68 2.80
CA GLY A 12 2.84 -23.04 2.12
C GLY A 12 2.14 -21.85 1.43
N PHE A 13 2.59 -20.62 1.68
CA PHE A 13 2.23 -19.46 0.89
C PHE A 13 3.17 -19.30 -0.31
N THR A 14 2.65 -18.69 -1.36
CA THR A 14 3.44 -18.01 -2.38
C THR A 14 3.44 -16.52 -2.03
N ALA A 15 4.60 -15.97 -1.71
CA ALA A 15 4.78 -14.55 -1.43
C ALA A 15 5.22 -13.84 -2.72
N THR A 16 4.41 -12.94 -3.26
CA THR A 16 4.77 -12.07 -4.39
C THR A 16 5.20 -10.71 -3.85
N VAL A 17 6.46 -10.34 -4.08
CA VAL A 17 6.97 -9.02 -3.68
C VAL A 17 6.50 -7.98 -4.69
N LEU A 18 5.55 -7.14 -4.27
CA LEU A 18 4.89 -6.13 -5.11
C LEU A 18 5.72 -4.85 -5.22
N ALA A 19 6.37 -4.46 -4.11
CA ALA A 19 7.16 -3.24 -4.01
C ALA A 19 8.21 -3.38 -2.90
N GLY A 20 9.32 -2.66 -3.05
CA GLY A 20 10.43 -2.69 -2.10
C GLY A 20 11.20 -4.01 -2.10
N THR A 21 11.80 -4.32 -0.95
CA THR A 21 12.63 -5.53 -0.76
C THR A 21 12.07 -6.36 0.39
N ALA A 22 11.81 -7.63 0.14
CA ALA A 22 11.35 -8.60 1.13
C ALA A 22 11.80 -10.02 0.76
N LEU A 23 11.98 -10.89 1.76
CA LEU A 23 12.30 -12.31 1.56
C LEU A 23 13.51 -12.54 0.63
N GLY A 24 14.50 -11.64 0.66
CA GLY A 24 15.68 -11.69 -0.19
C GLY A 24 15.46 -11.30 -1.66
N GLN A 25 14.30 -10.74 -2.00
CA GLN A 25 13.96 -10.31 -3.34
C GLN A 25 13.60 -8.81 -3.36
N THR A 26 13.93 -8.14 -4.46
CA THR A 26 13.57 -6.75 -4.70
C THR A 26 12.61 -6.66 -5.89
N ALA A 27 11.45 -6.04 -5.68
CA ALA A 27 10.50 -5.80 -6.75
C ALA A 27 11.02 -4.72 -7.73
N PRO A 28 10.72 -4.83 -9.03
CA PRO A 28 11.09 -3.80 -10.02
C PRO A 28 10.23 -2.53 -9.90
N THR A 29 9.22 -2.54 -9.05
CA THR A 29 8.30 -1.42 -8.84
C THR A 29 9.07 -0.22 -8.28
N GLN A 30 8.97 0.90 -8.97
CA GLN A 30 9.60 2.14 -8.51
C GLN A 30 8.94 2.61 -7.21
N VAL A 31 9.75 2.88 -6.20
CA VAL A 31 9.33 3.40 -4.90
C VAL A 31 10.06 4.72 -4.63
N TYR A 32 9.43 5.62 -3.85
CA TYR A 32 9.94 6.96 -3.57
C TYR A 32 10.29 7.16 -2.09
N SER A 33 10.03 6.14 -1.27
CA SER A 33 10.42 6.04 0.14
C SER A 33 10.73 4.58 0.46
N PRO A 34 11.43 4.27 1.56
CA PRO A 34 11.59 2.90 2.02
C PRO A 34 10.22 2.30 2.35
N LEU A 35 9.79 1.33 1.56
CA LEU A 35 8.50 0.65 1.74
C LEU A 35 8.56 -0.80 1.27
N VAL A 36 7.56 -1.59 1.65
CA VAL A 36 7.38 -2.97 1.26
C VAL A 36 5.90 -3.27 0.97
N GLY A 37 5.67 -4.08 -0.04
CA GLY A 37 4.36 -4.65 -0.33
C GLY A 37 4.51 -6.11 -0.72
N ILE A 38 3.75 -7.00 -0.07
CA ILE A 38 3.77 -8.44 -0.32
C ILE A 38 2.34 -8.95 -0.44
N ASP A 39 2.04 -9.65 -1.52
CA ASP A 39 0.83 -10.47 -1.65
C ASP A 39 1.17 -11.91 -1.23
N LEU A 40 0.45 -12.42 -0.25
CA LEU A 40 0.60 -13.79 0.27
C LEU A 40 -0.61 -14.61 -0.16
N THR A 41 -0.40 -15.59 -1.02
CA THR A 41 -1.47 -16.49 -1.47
C THR A 41 -1.22 -17.93 -1.04
N SER A 42 -2.25 -18.64 -0.59
CA SER A 42 -2.22 -20.07 -0.33
C SER A 42 -3.38 -20.79 -1.04
N ARG A 43 -3.18 -22.03 -1.45
CA ARG A 43 -4.22 -22.89 -2.02
C ARG A 43 -4.73 -23.93 -1.02
N GLY A 44 -4.19 -23.94 0.18
CA GLY A 44 -4.52 -24.89 1.26
C GLY A 44 -3.92 -24.40 2.57
N PRO A 45 -3.87 -25.27 3.60
CA PRO A 45 -3.27 -24.91 4.87
C PRO A 45 -1.84 -24.40 4.70
N ALA A 46 -1.52 -23.28 5.31
CA ALA A 46 -0.20 -22.67 5.25
C ALA A 46 0.16 -22.00 6.58
N ARG A 47 1.44 -21.96 6.89
CA ARG A 47 1.98 -21.24 8.04
C ARG A 47 3.34 -20.65 7.70
N ALA A 48 3.50 -19.36 7.93
CA ALA A 48 4.76 -18.65 7.71
C ALA A 48 5.04 -17.71 8.87
N SER A 49 6.32 -17.57 9.21
CA SER A 49 6.84 -16.43 9.95
C SER A 49 7.48 -15.50 8.94
N VAL A 50 6.81 -14.40 8.62
CA VAL A 50 7.26 -13.44 7.61
C VAL A 50 8.20 -12.45 8.25
N PRO A 51 9.47 -12.36 7.81
CA PRO A 51 10.41 -11.36 8.33
C PRO A 51 9.93 -9.94 8.04
N LEU A 52 10.06 -9.06 9.02
CA LEU A 52 9.71 -7.64 8.94
C LEU A 52 10.94 -6.77 9.20
N ASP A 53 10.97 -5.58 8.59
CA ASP A 53 11.92 -4.54 8.98
C ASP A 53 11.42 -3.86 10.26
N ALA A 54 12.22 -3.95 11.33
CA ALA A 54 11.85 -3.37 12.63
C ALA A 54 11.74 -1.83 12.62
N GLY A 55 12.32 -1.18 11.63
CA GLY A 55 12.20 0.27 11.43
C GLY A 55 10.90 0.71 10.73
N PHE A 56 10.13 -0.27 10.20
CA PHE A 56 8.91 0.01 9.46
C PHE A 56 7.68 -0.13 10.35
N GLU A 57 6.67 0.64 10.06
CA GLU A 57 5.29 0.33 10.42
C GLU A 57 4.70 -0.61 9.37
N HIS A 58 3.76 -1.48 9.77
CA HIS A 58 3.17 -2.45 8.87
C HIS A 58 1.65 -2.51 9.03
N GLY A 59 0.99 -2.89 7.94
CA GLY A 59 -0.43 -3.21 7.92
C GLY A 59 -0.66 -4.53 7.21
N LEU A 60 -1.53 -5.38 7.77
CA LEU A 60 -1.93 -6.65 7.18
C LEU A 60 -3.43 -6.70 7.00
N MET A 61 -3.88 -7.13 5.83
CA MET A 61 -5.31 -7.34 5.51
C MET A 61 -5.52 -8.75 4.95
N VAL A 62 -6.66 -9.36 5.27
CA VAL A 62 -7.15 -10.56 4.58
C VAL A 62 -8.05 -10.13 3.43
N LEU A 63 -7.61 -10.36 2.20
CA LEU A 63 -8.38 -10.05 1.00
C LEU A 63 -9.36 -11.18 0.65
N ARG A 64 -8.99 -12.44 0.95
CA ARG A 64 -9.82 -13.62 0.71
C ARG A 64 -9.47 -14.73 1.69
N GLY A 65 -10.46 -15.52 2.07
CA GLY A 65 -10.29 -16.64 2.99
C GLY A 65 -10.29 -16.20 4.45
N GLN A 66 -9.56 -16.94 5.27
CA GLN A 66 -9.44 -16.71 6.71
C GLN A 66 -7.98 -16.90 7.14
N ALA A 67 -7.51 -16.07 8.04
CA ALA A 67 -6.17 -16.18 8.61
C ALA A 67 -6.18 -15.96 10.11
N LEU A 68 -5.23 -16.61 10.78
CA LEU A 68 -4.80 -16.31 12.13
C LEU A 68 -3.48 -15.53 12.04
N VAL A 69 -3.39 -14.45 12.75
CA VAL A 69 -2.20 -13.60 12.85
C VAL A 69 -1.79 -13.54 14.32
N GLU A 70 -0.58 -13.94 14.63
CA GLU A 70 -0.12 -14.10 16.03
C GLU A 70 -1.06 -15.01 16.88
N GLY A 71 -1.77 -15.91 16.24
CA GLY A 71 -2.74 -16.82 16.88
C GLY A 71 -4.17 -16.32 16.94
N GLU A 72 -4.41 -15.05 16.64
CA GLU A 72 -5.73 -14.42 16.68
C GLU A 72 -6.36 -14.31 15.29
N PRO A 73 -7.68 -14.51 15.14
CA PRO A 73 -8.37 -14.35 13.88
C PRO A 73 -8.29 -12.90 13.39
N LEU A 74 -7.93 -12.73 12.11
CA LEU A 74 -8.05 -11.44 11.42
C LEU A 74 -9.26 -11.50 10.49
N PRO A 75 -10.34 -10.75 10.77
CA PRO A 75 -11.50 -10.67 9.87
C PRO A 75 -11.13 -10.06 8.52
N GLN A 76 -11.89 -10.41 7.47
CA GLN A 76 -11.82 -9.69 6.21
C GLN A 76 -12.25 -8.23 6.41
N ASP A 77 -11.78 -7.38 5.55
CA ASP A 77 -12.07 -5.93 5.53
C ASP A 77 -11.54 -5.15 6.75
N GLU A 78 -10.74 -5.80 7.61
CA GLU A 78 -10.01 -5.15 8.68
C GLU A 78 -8.52 -5.03 8.34
N LEU A 79 -7.94 -3.87 8.68
CA LEU A 79 -6.49 -3.64 8.64
C LEU A 79 -5.92 -3.79 10.04
N LEU A 80 -5.07 -4.80 10.21
CA LEU A 80 -4.29 -4.95 11.43
C LEU A 80 -3.00 -4.15 11.32
N TYR A 81 -2.85 -3.12 12.13
CA TYR A 81 -1.69 -2.23 12.14
C TYR A 81 -0.66 -2.67 13.18
N PHE A 82 0.61 -2.55 12.83
CA PHE A 82 1.76 -2.79 13.69
C PHE A 82 2.70 -1.58 13.68
N ALA A 83 2.96 -1.02 14.85
CA ALA A 83 3.99 0.00 15.03
C ALA A 83 5.40 -0.58 14.78
N PRO A 84 6.41 0.28 14.53
CA PRO A 84 7.80 -0.15 14.45
C PRO A 84 8.27 -0.95 15.66
N GLY A 85 9.27 -1.82 15.46
CA GLY A 85 9.85 -2.68 16.50
C GLY A 85 9.62 -4.18 16.27
N ARG A 86 8.73 -4.57 15.36
CA ARG A 86 8.47 -5.97 15.04
C ARG A 86 9.45 -6.48 13.99
N THR A 87 10.03 -7.65 14.24
CA THR A 87 11.01 -8.29 13.33
C THR A 87 10.44 -9.46 12.53
N ALA A 88 9.26 -9.96 12.91
CA ALA A 88 8.57 -11.02 12.20
C ALA A 88 7.06 -10.98 12.48
N LEU A 89 6.28 -11.65 11.66
CA LEU A 89 4.84 -11.81 11.80
C LEU A 89 4.45 -13.26 11.50
N ASP A 90 3.85 -13.93 12.49
CA ASP A 90 3.35 -15.28 12.33
C ASP A 90 1.95 -15.25 11.70
N ILE A 91 1.81 -15.90 10.55
CA ILE A 91 0.57 -16.01 9.79
C ILE A 91 0.22 -17.47 9.56
N ARG A 92 -1.03 -17.83 9.78
CA ARG A 92 -1.55 -19.18 9.54
C ARG A 92 -2.91 -19.14 8.85
N THR A 93 -3.13 -20.08 7.95
CA THR A 93 -4.44 -20.33 7.33
C THR A 93 -4.72 -21.85 7.30
N ASN A 94 -5.97 -22.23 7.37
CA ASN A 94 -6.41 -23.63 7.27
C ASN A 94 -6.91 -23.99 5.87
N GLY A 95 -6.93 -23.06 4.93
CA GLY A 95 -7.43 -23.27 3.57
C GLY A 95 -6.87 -22.28 2.58
N GLU A 96 -7.56 -22.09 1.47
CA GLU A 96 -7.23 -21.06 0.50
C GLU A 96 -7.35 -19.68 1.12
N ALA A 97 -6.34 -18.85 0.95
CA ALA A 97 -6.34 -17.48 1.45
C ALA A 97 -5.47 -16.55 0.60
N GLN A 98 -5.80 -15.27 0.65
CA GLN A 98 -4.98 -14.18 0.11
C GLN A 98 -4.92 -13.05 1.11
N LEU A 99 -3.69 -12.62 1.43
CA LEU A 99 -3.41 -11.53 2.35
C LEU A 99 -2.51 -10.50 1.68
N LEU A 100 -2.67 -9.24 2.06
CA LEU A 100 -1.83 -8.14 1.64
C LEU A 100 -1.09 -7.58 2.85
N LEU A 101 0.24 -7.68 2.84
CA LEU A 101 1.13 -7.05 3.81
C LEU A 101 1.75 -5.81 3.18
N LEU A 102 1.54 -4.68 3.81
CA LEU A 102 2.13 -3.40 3.44
C LEU A 102 3.00 -2.90 4.59
N GLY A 103 4.03 -2.13 4.29
CA GLY A 103 4.85 -1.50 5.31
C GLY A 103 5.75 -0.42 4.75
N GLY A 104 6.32 0.38 5.62
CA GLY A 104 7.27 1.42 5.25
C GLY A 104 7.83 2.17 6.45
N ALA A 105 8.92 2.89 6.20
CA ALA A 105 9.47 3.79 7.19
C ALA A 105 8.44 4.89 7.51
N PRO A 106 8.16 5.18 8.79
CA PRO A 106 7.29 6.29 9.17
C PRO A 106 7.77 7.60 8.56
N PHE A 107 6.87 8.43 8.07
CA PHE A 107 7.24 9.72 7.45
C PHE A 107 7.89 10.70 8.43
N GLY A 108 7.62 10.57 9.74
CA GLY A 108 8.15 11.45 10.77
C GLY A 108 7.58 12.88 10.72
N GLU A 109 6.61 13.13 9.86
CA GLU A 109 5.89 14.39 9.73
C GLU A 109 4.41 14.14 9.45
N ASP A 110 3.57 15.09 9.85
CA ASP A 110 2.14 15.04 9.63
C ASP A 110 1.84 15.18 8.13
N VAL A 111 0.90 14.36 7.65
CA VAL A 111 0.39 14.47 6.28
C VAL A 111 -1.11 14.71 6.29
N ILE A 112 -1.58 15.46 5.31
CA ILE A 112 -3.00 15.69 5.05
C ILE A 112 -3.39 15.01 3.76
N VAL A 113 -4.62 14.51 3.71
CA VAL A 113 -5.17 13.79 2.56
C VAL A 113 -6.43 14.50 2.09
N TRP A 114 -6.54 14.71 0.79
CA TRP A 114 -7.74 15.23 0.16
C TRP A 114 -7.95 14.55 -1.19
N TRP A 115 -9.10 13.94 -1.36
CA TRP A 115 -9.41 13.15 -2.55
C TRP A 115 -8.29 12.10 -2.82
N ASN A 116 -7.49 12.25 -3.88
CA ASN A 116 -6.37 11.37 -4.23
C ASN A 116 -4.99 11.99 -3.98
N PHE A 117 -4.92 13.13 -3.28
CA PHE A 117 -3.67 13.82 -3.00
C PHE A 117 -3.25 13.66 -1.56
N VAL A 118 -1.95 13.59 -1.36
CA VAL A 118 -1.29 13.63 -0.07
C VAL A 118 -0.32 14.82 -0.09
N ALA A 119 -0.37 15.64 0.94
CA ALA A 119 0.50 16.82 1.08
C ALA A 119 0.84 17.04 2.57
N ARG A 120 1.83 17.87 2.84
CA ARG A 120 2.23 18.25 4.21
C ARG A 120 1.50 19.50 4.68
N THR A 121 1.13 20.36 3.75
CA THR A 121 0.47 21.64 4.04
C THR A 121 -0.74 21.86 3.16
N GLN A 122 -1.65 22.74 3.62
CA GLN A 122 -2.81 23.13 2.83
C GLN A 122 -2.42 23.88 1.55
N ALA A 123 -1.31 24.61 1.55
CA ALA A 123 -0.79 25.29 0.37
C ALA A 123 -0.33 24.26 -0.70
N GLU A 124 0.48 23.27 -0.31
CA GLU A 124 0.87 22.19 -1.22
C GLU A 124 -0.33 21.44 -1.79
N MET A 125 -1.39 21.25 -0.98
CA MET A 125 -2.63 20.64 -1.43
C MET A 125 -3.35 21.50 -2.45
N ALA A 126 -3.44 22.82 -2.23
CA ALA A 126 -4.04 23.74 -3.16
C ALA A 126 -3.30 23.79 -4.50
N ASP A 127 -1.96 23.79 -4.46
CA ASP A 127 -1.14 23.73 -5.67
C ASP A 127 -1.36 22.41 -6.44
N ALA A 128 -1.46 21.28 -5.72
CA ALA A 128 -1.75 19.98 -6.34
C ALA A 128 -3.11 19.97 -7.06
N LEU A 129 -4.13 20.54 -6.43
CA LEU A 129 -5.47 20.66 -7.04
C LEU A 129 -5.48 21.60 -8.24
N ALA A 130 -4.78 22.74 -8.15
CA ALA A 130 -4.66 23.67 -9.25
C ALA A 130 -3.97 23.00 -10.46
N ASP A 131 -2.84 22.34 -10.25
CA ASP A 131 -2.10 21.62 -11.30
C ASP A 131 -2.95 20.52 -11.95
N TRP A 132 -3.71 19.77 -11.15
CA TRP A 132 -4.59 18.73 -11.67
C TRP A 132 -5.73 19.29 -12.51
N ASN A 133 -6.40 20.35 -12.03
CA ASN A 133 -7.57 20.90 -12.68
C ASN A 133 -7.22 21.81 -13.90
N ALA A 134 -6.02 22.42 -13.92
CA ALA A 134 -5.60 23.29 -15.00
C ALA A 134 -5.36 22.55 -16.32
N ALA A 135 -4.85 21.33 -16.26
CA ALA A 135 -4.44 20.61 -17.46
C ALA A 135 -4.45 19.08 -17.27
N PRO A 136 -5.64 18.45 -17.13
CA PRO A 136 -5.73 17.01 -16.86
C PRO A 136 -5.12 16.13 -17.95
N ASN A 137 -4.77 16.69 -19.11
CA ASN A 137 -4.14 15.99 -20.24
C ASN A 137 -2.93 16.72 -20.84
N ALA A 138 -2.43 17.78 -20.23
CA ALA A 138 -1.36 18.59 -20.83
C ALA A 138 0.05 18.24 -20.35
N GLY A 139 0.20 17.15 -19.61
CA GLY A 139 1.49 16.77 -19.01
C GLY A 139 1.68 17.39 -17.61
N GLY A 140 2.87 17.83 -17.27
CA GLY A 140 3.22 18.26 -15.92
C GLY A 140 3.47 17.07 -14.99
N ARG A 141 3.41 17.29 -13.67
CA ARG A 141 3.75 16.26 -12.68
C ARG A 141 2.80 15.05 -12.66
N PHE A 142 1.58 15.20 -13.15
CA PHE A 142 0.59 14.12 -13.23
C PHE A 142 0.63 13.36 -14.56
N GLY A 143 1.49 13.77 -15.49
CA GLY A 143 1.64 13.13 -16.80
C GLY A 143 0.43 13.34 -17.70
N THR A 144 0.33 12.50 -18.74
CA THR A 144 -0.75 12.53 -19.72
C THR A 144 -1.37 11.16 -19.82
N VAL A 145 -2.68 11.05 -19.84
CA VAL A 145 -3.40 9.82 -20.16
C VAL A 145 -3.27 9.56 -21.66
N ARG A 146 -2.86 8.35 -22.04
CA ARG A 146 -2.74 7.97 -23.46
C ARG A 146 -4.07 8.15 -24.16
N ALA A 147 -4.02 8.68 -25.39
CA ALA A 147 -5.19 8.85 -26.23
C ALA A 147 -5.94 7.52 -26.40
N GLY A 148 -7.28 7.55 -26.32
CA GLY A 148 -8.13 6.37 -26.49
C GLY A 148 -8.97 6.01 -25.26
N SER A 149 -8.81 6.67 -24.13
CA SER A 149 -9.75 6.53 -23.01
C SER A 149 -11.06 7.26 -23.37
N PRO A 150 -12.22 6.59 -23.33
CA PRO A 150 -13.52 7.25 -23.54
C PRO A 150 -13.97 8.08 -22.35
N ALA A 151 -13.27 7.97 -21.20
CA ALA A 151 -13.61 8.68 -19.99
C ALA A 151 -13.08 10.12 -20.02
N ALA A 152 -13.94 11.07 -19.71
CA ALA A 152 -13.52 12.44 -19.45
C ALA A 152 -12.66 12.50 -18.17
N PRO A 153 -11.67 13.40 -18.12
CA PRO A 153 -10.91 13.62 -16.89
C PRO A 153 -11.83 14.04 -15.74
N LEU A 154 -11.61 13.44 -14.57
CA LEU A 154 -12.33 13.85 -13.35
C LEU A 154 -11.66 15.09 -12.77
N GLY A 155 -12.41 16.17 -12.58
CA GLY A 155 -11.96 17.33 -11.81
C GLY A 155 -11.84 16.97 -10.33
N ALA A 156 -10.79 17.45 -9.69
CA ALA A 156 -10.64 17.33 -8.24
C ALA A 156 -11.55 18.34 -7.53
N PRO A 157 -12.20 17.96 -6.41
CA PRO A 157 -13.04 18.87 -5.65
C PRO A 157 -12.19 19.99 -5.02
N GLY A 158 -12.69 21.21 -5.02
CA GLY A 158 -12.02 22.36 -4.43
C GLY A 158 -11.91 22.29 -2.91
N LEU A 159 -11.18 23.24 -2.34
CA LEU A 159 -10.96 23.37 -0.88
C LEU A 159 -11.75 24.53 -0.27
N GLU A 160 -12.74 25.08 -0.96
CA GLU A 160 -13.50 26.22 -0.48
C GLU A 160 -14.19 25.89 0.84
N GLY A 161 -13.82 26.62 1.90
CA GLY A 161 -14.35 26.41 3.24
C GLY A 161 -13.85 25.15 3.97
N VAL A 162 -12.92 24.42 3.37
CA VAL A 162 -12.33 23.20 3.95
C VAL A 162 -10.99 23.53 4.60
N ARG A 163 -10.84 23.17 5.89
CA ARG A 163 -9.56 23.15 6.59
C ARG A 163 -9.14 21.70 6.82
N LEU A 164 -8.11 21.30 6.13
CA LEU A 164 -7.55 19.95 6.27
C LEU A 164 -6.74 19.84 7.56
N GLN A 165 -6.84 18.70 8.20
CA GLN A 165 -6.07 18.34 9.38
C GLN A 165 -5.42 16.97 9.16
N ALA A 166 -4.21 16.80 9.67
CA ALA A 166 -3.56 15.49 9.68
C ALA A 166 -4.38 14.49 10.51
N GLY A 167 -4.48 13.28 10.02
CA GLY A 167 -4.99 12.16 10.82
C GLY A 167 -4.07 11.92 12.03
N ARG A 168 -4.66 11.65 13.18
CA ARG A 168 -3.93 11.21 14.38
C ARG A 168 -3.98 9.70 14.48
#